data_bdcfd6aa799dfb07b679b8a9fa566691
#
_entry.id   bdcfd6aa799dfb07b679b8a9fa566691
#
_cell.length_a   1.000
_cell.length_b   1.000
_cell.length_c   1.000
_cell.angle_alpha   90.00
_cell.angle_beta   90.00
_cell.angle_gamma   90.00
#
_symmetry.space_group_name_H-M   'P 1'
#
loop_
_entity.id
_entity.type
_entity.pdbx_description
1 polymer ?
#
loop_
_entity_poly.entity_id
_entity_poly.type
_entity_poly.pdbx_seq_one_letter_code
_entity_poly.pdbx_strand_id
1 'polypeptide(L)'
;MNRKEIADSLKLSFAKYLYKKGFSSHFELSVNNKGSRLRADVIANTIKGTIVIGETKSCYSDLATDKKYINYLDYCDRFYLVVTSKTYAVMLRKEYKLDKRVYVLVQSISGNLKVKRKGKQLDLKPDQKLVVLYRMAWRSGEYSKATHSKKSNIKRK
;
A
#
# COMPACT_ATOMS: atom_id res chain seq x y z
N MET A 1 -6.12 1.38 -21.12
CA MET A 1 -5.05 1.52 -20.10
C MET A 1 -4.25 0.23 -20.02
N ASN A 2 -2.92 0.35 -20.00
CA ASN A 2 -2.04 -0.79 -19.78
C ASN A 2 -1.97 -1.14 -18.27
N ARG A 3 -1.32 -2.26 -17.94
CA ARG A 3 -1.21 -2.73 -16.54
C ARG A 3 -0.56 -1.71 -15.61
N LYS A 4 0.47 -1.01 -16.08
CA LYS A 4 1.16 0.00 -15.29
C LYS A 4 0.26 1.19 -14.98
N GLU A 5 -0.48 1.68 -15.96
CA GLU A 5 -1.42 2.79 -15.79
C GLU A 5 -2.54 2.42 -14.80
N ILE A 6 -3.05 1.19 -14.89
CA ILE A 6 -4.06 0.68 -13.96
C ILE A 6 -3.47 0.63 -12.54
N ALA A 7 -2.27 0.08 -12.37
CA ALA A 7 -1.61 0.00 -11.07
C ALA A 7 -1.38 1.39 -10.47
N ASP A 8 -0.91 2.35 -11.26
CA ASP A 8 -0.69 3.73 -10.82
C ASP A 8 -2.00 4.40 -10.42
N SER A 9 -3.07 4.18 -11.19
CA SER A 9 -4.40 4.68 -10.88
C SER A 9 -4.93 4.12 -9.55
N LEU A 10 -4.74 2.82 -9.31
CA LEU A 10 -5.15 2.17 -8.06
C LEU A 10 -4.39 2.73 -6.85
N LYS A 11 -3.08 2.95 -6.99
CA LYS A 11 -2.25 3.53 -5.93
C LYS A 11 -2.72 4.93 -5.56
N LEU A 12 -2.97 5.78 -6.56
CA LEU A 12 -3.46 7.14 -6.34
C LEU A 12 -4.84 7.16 -5.70
N SER A 13 -5.75 6.32 -6.17
CA SER A 13 -7.09 6.21 -5.58
C SER A 13 -7.01 5.77 -4.12
N PHE A 14 -6.11 4.83 -3.81
CA PHE A 14 -5.93 4.34 -2.45
C PHE A 14 -5.32 5.44 -1.55
N ALA A 15 -4.31 6.15 -2.02
CA ALA A 15 -3.74 7.27 -1.27
C ALA A 15 -4.77 8.35 -0.97
N LYS A 16 -5.62 8.70 -1.92
CA LYS A 16 -6.73 9.66 -1.71
C LYS A 16 -7.75 9.14 -0.70
N TYR A 17 -8.12 7.87 -0.81
CA TYR A 17 -9.03 7.22 0.14
C TYR A 17 -8.48 7.30 1.57
N LEU A 18 -7.20 7.00 1.72
CA LEU A 18 -6.51 7.03 3.01
C LEU A 18 -6.35 8.46 3.56
N TYR A 19 -6.03 9.41 2.69
CA TYR A 19 -5.87 10.82 3.08
C TYR A 19 -7.15 11.37 3.72
N LYS A 20 -8.29 11.07 3.14
CA LYS A 20 -9.59 11.47 3.70
C LYS A 20 -9.85 10.89 5.10
N LYS A 21 -9.16 9.81 5.45
CA LYS A 21 -9.26 9.14 6.76
C LYS A 21 -8.14 9.54 7.73
N GLY A 22 -7.32 10.52 7.36
CA GLY A 22 -6.25 11.03 8.22
C GLY A 22 -4.93 10.26 8.09
N PHE A 23 -4.70 9.56 6.99
CA PHE A 23 -3.45 8.84 6.74
C PHE A 23 -2.53 9.64 5.81
N SER A 24 -1.23 9.57 6.09
CA SER A 24 -0.16 10.05 5.22
C SER A 24 0.50 8.85 4.55
N SER A 25 0.63 8.87 3.23
CA SER A 25 1.06 7.71 2.44
C SER A 25 2.47 7.85 1.89
N HIS A 26 3.16 6.70 1.79
CA HIS A 26 4.40 6.52 1.03
C HIS A 26 4.18 5.42 -0.01
N PHE A 27 4.81 5.57 -1.17
CA PHE A 27 4.75 4.59 -2.26
C PHE A 27 6.04 3.79 -2.34
N GLU A 28 5.94 2.51 -2.69
CA GLU A 28 7.08 1.65 -2.97
C GLU A 28 8.11 1.63 -1.84
N LEU A 29 7.67 1.45 -0.60
CA LEU A 29 8.52 1.41 0.57
C LEU A 29 8.79 -0.02 1.02
N SER A 30 10.06 -0.37 1.20
CA SER A 30 10.46 -1.66 1.79
C SER A 30 10.19 -1.66 3.28
N VAL A 31 9.46 -2.67 3.77
CA VAL A 31 9.11 -2.81 5.19
C VAL A 31 10.08 -3.70 5.97
N ASN A 32 10.96 -4.44 5.27
CA ASN A 32 11.99 -5.26 5.91
C ASN A 32 13.31 -5.21 5.16
N ASN A 33 14.41 -5.62 5.85
CA ASN A 33 15.76 -5.73 5.28
C ASN A 33 16.17 -7.19 5.06
N LYS A 34 15.30 -8.14 5.35
CA LYS A 34 15.67 -9.57 5.32
C LYS A 34 15.41 -10.12 3.92
N GLY A 35 16.40 -10.84 3.36
CA GLY A 35 16.46 -11.68 2.15
C GLY A 35 15.39 -11.59 1.06
N SER A 36 14.12 -11.67 1.37
CA SER A 36 13.02 -11.34 0.46
C SER A 36 12.54 -9.93 0.77
N ARG A 37 12.80 -9.01 -0.12
CA ARG A 37 12.34 -7.62 0.03
C ARG A 37 10.82 -7.57 -0.08
N LEU A 38 10.16 -7.19 1.01
CA LEU A 38 8.76 -6.83 1.01
C LEU A 38 8.65 -5.33 0.76
N ARG A 39 8.34 -4.97 -0.46
CA ARG A 39 8.13 -3.58 -0.87
C ARG A 39 6.65 -3.33 -1.04
N ALA A 40 6.07 -2.59 -0.11
CA ALA A 40 4.65 -2.24 -0.14
C ALA A 40 4.35 -1.26 -1.27
N ASP A 41 3.30 -1.50 -2.04
CA ASP A 41 2.85 -0.54 -3.07
C ASP A 41 2.46 0.79 -2.42
N VAL A 42 1.67 0.73 -1.36
CA VAL A 42 1.29 1.88 -0.54
C VAL A 42 1.38 1.49 0.92
N ILE A 43 2.07 2.30 1.70
CA ILE A 43 2.08 2.20 3.15
C ILE A 43 1.75 3.56 3.74
N ALA A 44 0.88 3.60 4.74
CA ALA A 44 0.43 4.85 5.32
C ALA A 44 0.29 4.75 6.82
N ASN A 45 0.36 5.89 7.50
CA ASN A 45 0.15 5.96 8.93
C ASN A 45 -0.69 7.16 9.31
N THR A 46 -1.41 7.03 10.43
CA THR A 46 -2.02 8.16 11.12
C THR A 46 -1.01 8.81 12.06
N ILE A 47 -1.31 10.02 12.53
CA ILE A 47 -0.50 10.70 13.55
C ILE A 47 -0.43 9.91 14.86
N LYS A 48 -1.42 9.05 15.12
CA LYS A 48 -1.44 8.17 16.30
C LYS A 48 -0.65 6.87 16.11
N GLY A 49 -0.09 6.64 14.92
CA GLY A 49 0.76 5.49 14.63
C GLY A 49 0.04 4.25 14.14
N THR A 50 -1.23 4.34 13.74
CA THR A 50 -1.90 3.25 13.02
C THR A 50 -1.28 3.09 11.64
N ILE A 51 -0.80 1.89 11.31
CA ILE A 51 -0.14 1.59 10.05
C ILE A 51 -1.05 0.75 9.17
N VAL A 52 -1.21 1.14 7.91
CA VAL A 52 -1.91 0.35 6.90
C VAL A 52 -1.00 0.10 5.70
N ILE A 53 -1.13 -1.08 5.11
CA ILE A 53 -0.44 -1.44 3.88
C ILE A 53 -1.51 -1.82 2.85
N GLY A 54 -1.31 -1.39 1.62
CA GLY A 54 -2.14 -1.79 0.49
C GLY A 54 -1.29 -2.30 -0.66
N GLU A 55 -1.73 -3.41 -1.23
CA GLU A 55 -1.21 -3.96 -2.47
C GLU A 55 -2.23 -3.77 -3.57
N THR A 56 -1.77 -3.29 -4.71
CA THR A 56 -2.62 -3.08 -5.88
C THR A 56 -2.41 -4.20 -6.87
N LYS A 57 -3.49 -4.71 -7.45
CA LYS A 57 -3.45 -5.72 -8.49
C LYS A 57 -4.23 -5.24 -9.71
N SER A 58 -3.52 -5.06 -10.81
CA SER A 58 -4.09 -4.56 -12.06
C SER A 58 -4.93 -5.60 -12.82
N CYS A 59 -4.71 -6.89 -12.54
CA CYS A 59 -5.45 -7.98 -13.16
C CYS A 59 -5.48 -9.22 -12.24
N TYR A 60 -6.39 -10.15 -12.56
CA TYR A 60 -6.55 -11.38 -11.79
C TYR A 60 -5.31 -12.27 -11.82
N SER A 61 -4.60 -12.36 -12.95
CA SER A 61 -3.40 -13.20 -13.05
C SER A 61 -2.29 -12.76 -12.09
N ASP A 62 -2.11 -11.46 -11.89
CA ASP A 62 -1.14 -10.93 -10.93
C ASP A 62 -1.53 -11.30 -9.49
N LEU A 63 -2.83 -11.27 -9.20
CA LEU A 63 -3.34 -11.68 -7.89
C LEU A 63 -3.17 -13.19 -7.65
N ALA A 64 -3.53 -14.01 -8.64
CA ALA A 64 -3.50 -15.47 -8.53
C ALA A 64 -2.08 -16.02 -8.32
N THR A 65 -1.07 -15.33 -8.85
CA THR A 65 0.34 -15.74 -8.73
C THR A 65 1.03 -15.14 -7.49
N ASP A 66 0.43 -14.15 -6.84
CA ASP A 66 1.01 -13.52 -5.66
C ASP A 66 0.74 -14.35 -4.41
N LYS A 67 1.81 -14.92 -3.87
CA LYS A 67 1.80 -15.63 -2.57
C LYS A 67 2.47 -14.83 -1.46
N LYS A 68 3.01 -13.65 -1.77
CA LYS A 68 3.79 -12.84 -0.83
C LYS A 68 2.94 -11.91 0.03
N TYR A 69 1.70 -11.62 -0.38
CA TYR A 69 0.87 -10.64 0.33
C TYR A 69 0.69 -10.96 1.81
N ILE A 70 0.65 -12.24 2.16
CA ILE A 70 0.46 -12.69 3.53
C ILE A 70 1.60 -12.24 4.46
N ASN A 71 2.81 -12.03 3.91
CA ASN A 71 3.97 -11.58 4.67
C ASN A 71 3.84 -10.12 5.12
N TYR A 72 3.04 -9.29 4.44
CA TYR A 72 2.79 -7.92 4.86
C TYR A 72 1.95 -7.82 6.12
N LEU A 73 1.20 -8.86 6.46
CA LEU A 73 0.32 -8.88 7.63
C LEU A 73 1.10 -8.70 8.96
N ASP A 74 2.39 -9.03 8.97
CA ASP A 74 3.25 -8.87 10.15
C ASP A 74 3.77 -7.44 10.33
N TYR A 75 3.48 -6.53 9.39
CA TYR A 75 4.05 -5.17 9.35
C TYR A 75 3.01 -4.06 9.37
N CYS A 76 1.75 -4.37 9.56
CA CYS A 76 0.68 -3.38 9.57
C CYS A 76 -0.45 -3.72 10.54
N ASP A 77 -1.23 -2.71 10.89
CA ASP A 77 -2.46 -2.89 11.68
C ASP A 77 -3.64 -3.31 10.79
N ARG A 78 -3.63 -2.92 9.50
CA ARG A 78 -4.63 -3.33 8.50
C ARG A 78 -3.96 -3.53 7.15
N PHE A 79 -4.39 -4.56 6.45
CA PHE A 79 -3.92 -4.84 5.10
C PHE A 79 -5.08 -4.78 4.10
N TYR A 80 -4.85 -4.06 3.01
CA TYR A 80 -5.82 -3.84 1.95
C TYR A 80 -5.34 -4.42 0.63
N LEU A 81 -6.22 -5.16 -0.04
CA LEU A 81 -6.07 -5.49 -1.45
C LEU A 81 -6.91 -4.50 -2.26
N VAL A 82 -6.28 -3.81 -3.19
CA VAL A 82 -6.93 -2.79 -4.02
C VAL A 82 -6.98 -3.26 -5.46
N VAL A 83 -8.19 -3.43 -5.99
CA VAL A 83 -8.41 -4.00 -7.32
C VAL A 83 -9.44 -3.19 -8.10
N THR A 84 -9.49 -3.43 -9.42
CA THR A 84 -10.54 -2.89 -10.28
C THR A 84 -11.83 -3.69 -10.13
N SER A 85 -12.95 -3.12 -10.58
CA SER A 85 -14.23 -3.84 -10.64
C SER A 85 -14.13 -5.10 -11.49
N LYS A 86 -13.39 -5.04 -12.59
CA LYS A 86 -13.16 -6.20 -13.47
C LYS A 86 -12.44 -7.34 -12.76
N THR A 87 -11.35 -7.04 -12.06
CA THR A 87 -10.59 -8.02 -11.29
C THR A 87 -11.44 -8.63 -10.16
N TYR A 88 -12.20 -7.79 -9.47
CA TYR A 88 -13.07 -8.25 -8.39
C TYR A 88 -14.16 -9.22 -8.90
N ALA A 89 -14.76 -8.92 -10.05
CA ALA A 89 -15.74 -9.81 -10.67
C ALA A 89 -15.15 -11.20 -10.99
N VAL A 90 -13.90 -11.24 -11.47
CA VAL A 90 -13.18 -12.50 -11.71
C VAL A 90 -12.89 -13.24 -10.40
N MET A 91 -12.50 -12.51 -9.36
CA MET A 91 -12.28 -13.10 -8.02
C MET A 91 -13.52 -13.81 -7.49
N LEU A 92 -14.69 -13.17 -7.63
CA LEU A 92 -15.97 -13.76 -7.20
C LEU A 92 -16.34 -14.99 -8.04
N ARG A 93 -16.22 -14.89 -9.36
CA ARG A 93 -16.54 -15.99 -10.27
C ARG A 93 -15.66 -17.22 -10.05
N LYS A 94 -14.38 -17.00 -9.77
CA LYS A 94 -13.41 -18.07 -9.52
C LYS A 94 -13.34 -18.49 -8.06
N GLU A 95 -14.16 -17.92 -7.20
CA GLU A 95 -14.19 -18.23 -5.77
C GLU A 95 -12.80 -18.13 -5.14
N TYR A 96 -12.07 -17.04 -5.45
CA TYR A 96 -10.72 -16.83 -5.00
C TYR A 96 -10.66 -16.78 -3.45
N LYS A 97 -9.83 -17.65 -2.87
CA LYS A 97 -9.66 -17.73 -1.41
C LYS A 97 -8.61 -16.75 -0.95
N LEU A 98 -9.08 -15.64 -0.38
CA LEU A 98 -8.24 -14.62 0.23
C LEU A 98 -8.26 -14.79 1.75
N ASP A 99 -7.12 -14.54 2.40
CA ASP A 99 -7.02 -14.57 3.86
C ASP A 99 -8.09 -13.67 4.49
N LYS A 100 -8.72 -14.15 5.58
CA LYS A 100 -9.84 -13.46 6.26
C LYS A 100 -9.47 -12.09 6.80
N ARG A 101 -8.18 -11.84 7.04
CA ARG A 101 -7.67 -10.60 7.63
C ARG A 101 -7.58 -9.45 6.62
N VAL A 102 -7.64 -9.77 5.33
CA VAL A 102 -7.46 -8.81 4.24
C VAL A 102 -8.76 -8.07 3.94
N TYR A 103 -8.68 -6.73 3.92
CA TYR A 103 -9.74 -5.86 3.39
C TYR A 103 -9.65 -5.81 1.87
N VAL A 104 -10.79 -5.76 1.19
CA VAL A 104 -10.83 -5.60 -0.27
C VAL A 104 -11.48 -4.28 -0.61
N LEU A 105 -10.73 -3.43 -1.30
CA LEU A 105 -11.21 -2.18 -1.87
C LEU A 105 -11.32 -2.33 -3.39
N VAL A 106 -12.42 -1.89 -3.94
CA VAL A 106 -12.70 -1.98 -5.37
C VAL A 106 -12.87 -0.58 -5.96
N GLN A 107 -12.10 -0.30 -7.01
CA GLN A 107 -12.17 0.96 -7.74
C GLN A 107 -13.36 0.94 -8.72
N SER A 108 -14.22 1.94 -8.60
CA SER A 108 -15.29 2.19 -9.57
C SER A 108 -14.76 2.86 -10.85
N ILE A 109 -15.58 2.96 -11.87
CA ILE A 109 -15.24 3.66 -13.12
C ILE A 109 -14.85 5.11 -12.85
N SER A 110 -15.47 5.76 -11.88
CA SER A 110 -15.15 7.14 -11.47
C SER A 110 -13.83 7.28 -10.69
N GLY A 111 -13.17 6.17 -10.36
CA GLY A 111 -11.92 6.17 -9.58
C GLY A 111 -12.10 6.10 -8.07
N ASN A 112 -13.33 6.12 -7.58
CA ASN A 112 -13.61 6.01 -6.15
C ASN A 112 -13.46 4.57 -5.66
N LEU A 113 -12.96 4.42 -4.43
CA LEU A 113 -12.83 3.12 -3.79
C LEU A 113 -14.00 2.84 -2.87
N LYS A 114 -14.47 1.58 -2.90
CA LYS A 114 -15.46 1.06 -1.97
C LYS A 114 -14.96 -0.19 -1.29
N VAL A 115 -15.22 -0.32 0.01
CA VAL A 115 -14.95 -1.55 0.75
C VAL A 115 -15.97 -2.61 0.31
N LYS A 116 -15.49 -3.66 -0.35
CA LYS A 116 -16.32 -4.80 -0.75
C LYS A 116 -16.21 -5.97 0.23
N ARG A 117 -15.11 -6.05 0.95
CA ARG A 117 -14.92 -7.03 1.99
C ARG A 117 -14.15 -6.40 3.15
N LYS A 118 -14.71 -6.50 4.33
CA LYS A 118 -14.07 -6.07 5.57
C LYS A 118 -13.12 -7.16 6.07
N GLY A 119 -11.89 -6.78 6.38
CA GLY A 119 -10.91 -7.67 7.00
C GLY A 119 -10.92 -7.57 8.52
N LYS A 120 -9.78 -7.87 9.12
CA LYS A 120 -9.59 -7.80 10.57
C LYS A 120 -8.45 -6.86 10.93
N GLN A 121 -8.63 -6.12 12.03
CA GLN A 121 -7.55 -5.40 12.67
C GLN A 121 -6.47 -6.40 13.11
N LEU A 122 -5.22 -6.11 12.77
CA LEU A 122 -4.07 -6.89 13.19
C LEU A 122 -3.44 -6.20 14.40
N ASP A 123 -2.95 -6.99 15.35
CA ASP A 123 -2.30 -6.44 16.54
C ASP A 123 -0.78 -6.39 16.31
N LEU A 124 -0.35 -5.35 15.62
CA LEU A 124 1.08 -5.12 15.38
C LEU A 124 1.79 -4.79 16.68
N LYS A 125 2.85 -5.54 16.99
CA LYS A 125 3.63 -5.33 18.21
C LYS A 125 4.30 -3.96 18.19
N PRO A 126 4.38 -3.26 19.35
CA PRO A 126 4.93 -1.90 19.42
C PRO A 126 6.35 -1.75 18.87
N ASP A 127 7.25 -2.69 19.15
CA ASP A 127 8.62 -2.68 18.64
C ASP A 127 8.68 -2.84 17.12
N GLN A 128 7.86 -3.70 16.56
CA GLN A 128 7.74 -3.88 15.12
C GLN A 128 7.12 -2.66 14.43
N LYS A 129 6.15 -2.04 15.09
CA LYS A 129 5.56 -0.78 14.64
C LYS A 129 6.59 0.33 14.54
N LEU A 130 7.47 0.46 15.55
CA LEU A 130 8.54 1.44 15.54
C LEU A 130 9.49 1.25 14.36
N VAL A 131 9.87 0.01 14.03
CA VAL A 131 10.74 -0.28 12.88
C VAL A 131 10.11 0.22 11.58
N VAL A 132 8.84 -0.01 11.38
CA VAL A 132 8.12 0.45 10.17
C VAL A 132 8.03 1.97 10.14
N LEU A 133 7.68 2.61 11.26
CA LEU A 133 7.60 4.08 11.36
C LEU A 133 8.95 4.74 11.11
N TYR A 134 10.04 4.17 11.60
CA TYR A 134 11.39 4.67 11.35
C TYR A 134 11.76 4.62 9.87
N ARG A 135 11.36 3.57 9.16
CA ARG A 135 11.58 3.47 7.71
C ARG A 135 10.80 4.52 6.94
N MET A 136 9.58 4.79 7.35
CA MET A 136 8.75 5.84 6.74
C MET A 136 9.39 7.22 6.99
N ALA A 137 9.86 7.49 8.20
CA ALA A 137 10.56 8.72 8.56
C ALA A 137 11.86 8.88 7.78
N TRP A 138 12.63 7.81 7.63
CA TRP A 138 13.87 7.80 6.86
C TRP A 138 13.63 8.18 5.39
N ARG A 139 12.61 7.59 4.77
CA ARG A 139 12.22 7.90 3.38
C ARG A 139 11.90 9.39 3.22
N SER A 140 11.19 9.99 4.16
CA SER A 140 10.90 11.43 4.16
C SER A 140 12.17 12.27 4.26
N GLY A 141 13.14 11.86 5.08
CA GLY A 141 14.45 12.48 5.22
C GLY A 141 15.29 12.42 3.96
N GLU A 142 15.32 11.28 3.27
CA GLU A 142 16.00 11.12 1.98
C GLU A 142 15.48 12.11 0.93
N TYR A 143 14.17 12.26 0.85
CA TYR A 143 13.56 13.22 -0.06
C TYR A 143 14.01 14.66 0.26
N SER A 144 14.03 15.05 1.53
CA SER A 144 14.49 16.36 1.98
C SER A 144 15.95 16.62 1.58
N LYS A 145 16.84 15.65 1.77
CA LYS A 145 18.25 15.74 1.34
C LYS A 145 18.37 15.95 -0.16
N ALA A 146 17.64 15.20 -0.96
CA ALA A 146 17.65 15.33 -2.42
C ALA A 146 17.20 16.72 -2.86
N THR A 147 16.20 17.30 -2.21
CA THR A 147 15.71 18.66 -2.47
C THR A 147 16.74 19.70 -2.10
N HIS A 148 17.40 19.57 -0.96
CA HIS A 148 18.45 20.50 -0.52
C HIS A 148 19.68 20.44 -1.41
N SER A 149 20.14 19.26 -1.83
CA SER A 149 21.29 19.13 -2.72
C SER A 149 21.05 19.78 -4.08
N LYS A 150 19.84 19.66 -4.64
CA LYS A 150 19.46 20.34 -5.88
C LYS A 150 19.49 21.87 -5.74
N LYS A 151 19.01 22.40 -4.63
CA LYS A 151 19.04 23.85 -4.36
C LYS A 151 20.47 24.38 -4.21
N SER A 152 21.35 23.63 -3.56
CA SER A 152 22.77 24.05 -3.40
C SER A 152 23.51 24.07 -4.74
N ASN A 153 23.21 23.14 -5.65
CA ASN A 153 23.80 23.11 -6.98
C ASN A 153 23.32 24.26 -7.88
N ILE A 154 22.11 24.75 -7.68
CA ILE A 154 21.59 25.91 -8.41
C ILE A 154 22.26 27.22 -7.94
N LYS A 155 22.62 27.33 -6.66
CA LYS A 155 23.31 28.52 -6.11
C LYS A 155 24.79 28.60 -6.49
N ARG A 156 25.42 27.53 -6.98
CA ARG A 156 26.83 27.47 -7.37
C ARG A 156 27.07 27.74 -8.86
N LYS A 157 26.02 27.95 -9.63
CA LYS A 157 26.07 28.42 -11.00
C LYS A 157 25.84 29.91 -11.09
#